data_b608ee143ebc8f218ffc591dcd781013
#
_entry.id   b608ee143ebc8f218ffc591dcd781013
#
_cell.length_a   1.000
_cell.length_b   1.000
_cell.length_c   1.000
_cell.angle_alpha   90.00
_cell.angle_beta   90.00
_cell.angle_gamma   90.00
#
_symmetry.space_group_name_H-M   'P 1'
#
loop_
_entity.id
_entity.type
_entity.pdbx_description
1 polymer ?
#
loop_
_entity_poly.entity_id
_entity_poly.type
_entity_poly.pdbx_seq_one_letter_code
_entity_poly.pdbx_strand_id
1 'polypeptide(L)' 'MRDLIDAFNTMQDRLTRFGSDRTQMLAALAHDLRSPLTALRVRAEMVDDDETRASLVTSTEEMQQMVEATLDYAKGVEQH' A
#
# COMPACT_ATOMS: atom_id res chain seq x y z
N MET A 1 -10.81 40.98 -4.92
CA MET A 1 -11.05 39.87 -5.85
C MET A 1 -9.82 39.00 -6.05
N ARG A 2 -8.65 39.60 -6.11
CA ARG A 2 -7.41 38.86 -6.22
C ARG A 2 -7.23 37.88 -5.09
N ASP A 3 -7.60 38.28 -3.87
CA ASP A 3 -7.45 37.45 -2.67
C ASP A 3 -8.33 36.18 -2.72
N LEU A 4 -9.54 36.27 -3.32
CA LEU A 4 -10.42 35.14 -3.45
C LEU A 4 -9.87 34.11 -4.44
N ILE A 5 -9.31 34.59 -5.55
CA ILE A 5 -8.69 33.73 -6.55
C ILE A 5 -7.47 33.01 -5.98
N ASP A 6 -6.64 33.76 -5.25
CA ASP A 6 -5.46 33.20 -4.63
C ASP A 6 -5.81 32.17 -3.57
N ALA A 7 -6.85 32.43 -2.76
CA ALA A 7 -7.34 31.50 -1.76
C ALA A 7 -7.86 30.21 -2.39
N PHE A 8 -8.62 30.32 -3.50
CA PHE A 8 -9.15 29.19 -4.22
C PHE A 8 -8.03 28.32 -4.81
N ASN A 9 -7.05 28.97 -5.44
CA ASN A 9 -5.90 28.26 -6.02
C ASN A 9 -5.08 27.54 -4.94
N THR A 10 -4.87 28.18 -3.80
CA THR A 10 -4.15 27.56 -2.68
C THR A 10 -4.91 26.32 -2.17
N MET A 11 -6.22 26.41 -2.06
CA MET A 11 -7.05 25.30 -1.63
C MET A 11 -6.96 24.14 -2.61
N GLN A 12 -7.01 24.41 -3.93
CA GLN A 12 -6.87 23.40 -4.96
C GLN A 12 -5.50 22.70 -4.87
N ASP A 13 -4.44 23.48 -4.69
CA ASP A 13 -3.09 22.93 -4.55
C ASP A 13 -3.00 21.99 -3.35
N ARG A 14 -3.60 22.38 -2.22
CA ARG A 14 -3.61 21.58 -1.00
C ARG A 14 -4.38 20.27 -1.22
N LEU A 15 -5.52 20.31 -1.89
CA LEU A 15 -6.31 19.13 -2.19
C LEU A 15 -5.54 18.17 -3.10
N THR A 16 -4.88 18.72 -4.12
CA THR A 16 -4.07 17.92 -5.04
C THR A 16 -2.91 17.27 -4.31
N ARG A 17 -2.20 18.03 -3.47
CA ARG A 17 -1.09 17.48 -2.68
C ARG A 17 -1.56 16.43 -1.69
N PHE A 18 -2.68 16.67 -1.03
CA PHE A 18 -3.24 15.71 -0.08
C PHE A 18 -3.53 14.38 -0.76
N GLY A 19 -4.14 14.40 -1.96
CA GLY A 19 -4.38 13.19 -2.73
C GLY A 19 -3.11 12.49 -3.16
N SER A 20 -2.11 13.25 -3.63
CA SER A 20 -0.82 12.71 -4.03
C SER A 20 -0.05 12.14 -2.83
N ASP A 21 -0.02 12.88 -1.71
CA ASP A 21 0.64 12.42 -0.49
C ASP A 21 0.03 11.14 0.03
N ARG A 22 -1.29 11.02 -0.05
CA ARG A 22 -2.02 9.82 0.38
C ARG A 22 -1.65 8.62 -0.47
N THR A 23 -1.54 8.82 -1.79
CA THR A 23 -1.14 7.78 -2.72
C THR A 23 0.30 7.35 -2.45
N GLN A 24 1.19 8.30 -2.24
CA GLN A 24 2.59 8.02 -1.90
C GLN A 24 2.70 7.28 -0.57
N MET A 25 1.88 7.65 0.41
CA MET A 25 1.86 6.98 1.71
C MET A 25 1.43 5.52 1.54
N LEU A 26 0.39 5.25 0.75
CA LEU A 26 -0.07 3.89 0.47
C LEU A 26 1.03 3.05 -0.18
N ALA A 27 1.73 3.63 -1.16
CA ALA A 27 2.84 2.96 -1.83
C ALA A 27 3.97 2.64 -0.85
N ALA A 28 4.33 3.58 0.01
CA ALA A 28 5.36 3.40 1.01
C ALA A 28 4.99 2.32 2.02
N LEU A 29 3.75 2.34 2.52
CA LEU A 29 3.26 1.35 3.47
C LEU A 29 3.24 -0.05 2.85
N ALA A 30 2.76 -0.16 1.62
CA ALA A 30 2.72 -1.45 0.92
C ALA A 30 4.14 -1.98 0.70
N HIS A 31 5.06 -1.11 0.30
CA HIS A 31 6.46 -1.47 0.13
C HIS A 31 7.08 -1.97 1.44
N ASP A 32 6.81 -1.25 2.54
CA ASP A 32 7.34 -1.59 3.85
C ASP A 32 6.75 -2.88 4.41
N LEU A 33 5.52 -3.24 4.02
CA LEU A 33 4.87 -4.47 4.43
C LEU A 33 5.44 -5.71 3.75
N ARG A 34 6.09 -5.56 2.60
CA ARG A 34 6.69 -6.70 1.89
C ARG A 34 7.67 -7.48 2.76
N SER A 35 8.53 -6.78 3.46
CA SER A 35 9.58 -7.40 4.26
C SER A 35 9.00 -8.27 5.40
N PRO A 36 8.11 -7.73 6.28
CA PRO A 36 7.53 -8.57 7.33
C PRO A 36 6.63 -9.68 6.80
N LEU A 37 5.96 -9.49 5.66
CA LEU A 37 5.16 -10.56 5.06
C LEU A 37 6.02 -11.70 4.55
N THR A 38 7.18 -11.39 3.95
CA THR A 38 8.14 -12.40 3.54
C THR A 38 8.66 -13.18 4.75
N ALA A 39 8.95 -12.48 5.84
CA ALA A 39 9.40 -13.12 7.08
C ALA A 39 8.31 -14.02 7.66
N LEU A 40 7.05 -13.59 7.63
CA LEU A 40 5.92 -14.41 8.08
C LEU A 40 5.77 -15.67 7.24
N ARG A 41 5.94 -15.55 5.93
CA ARG A 41 5.86 -16.69 5.03
C ARG A 41 6.95 -17.72 5.34
N VAL A 42 8.17 -17.27 5.55
CA VAL A 42 9.28 -18.14 5.92
C VAL A 42 8.96 -18.88 7.21
N ARG A 43 8.45 -18.17 8.22
CA ARG A 43 8.05 -18.77 9.49
C ARG A 43 6.90 -19.75 9.33
N ALA A 44 5.94 -19.42 8.48
CA ALA A 44 4.81 -20.30 8.20
C ALA A 44 5.29 -21.63 7.59
N GLU A 45 6.28 -21.57 6.70
CA GLU A 45 6.86 -22.76 6.06
C GLU A 45 7.59 -23.67 7.05
N MET A 46 7.95 -23.16 8.22
CA MET A 46 8.65 -23.91 9.26
C MET A 46 7.70 -24.59 10.26
N VAL A 47 6.40 -24.46 10.09
CA VAL A 47 5.42 -25.09 10.96
C VAL A 47 5.38 -26.60 10.69
N ASP A 48 5.44 -27.39 11.75
CA ASP A 48 5.55 -28.86 11.62
C ASP A 48 4.26 -29.53 11.17
N ASP A 49 3.09 -28.99 11.57
CA ASP A 49 1.81 -29.55 11.19
C ASP A 49 1.48 -29.19 9.74
N ASP A 50 1.30 -30.21 8.90
CA ASP A 50 1.10 -30.03 7.47
C ASP A 50 -0.14 -29.18 7.14
N GLU A 51 -1.25 -29.43 7.82
CA GLU A 51 -2.49 -28.73 7.59
C GLU A 51 -2.38 -27.24 8.02
N THR A 52 -1.80 -27.00 9.20
CA THR A 52 -1.57 -25.65 9.70
C THR A 52 -0.60 -24.91 8.81
N ARG A 53 0.46 -25.55 8.38
CA ARG A 53 1.46 -24.95 7.48
C ARG A 53 0.81 -24.52 6.17
N ALA A 54 0.05 -25.39 5.54
CA ALA A 54 -0.63 -25.07 4.28
C ALA A 54 -1.58 -23.90 4.43
N SER A 55 -2.34 -23.87 5.52
CA SER A 55 -3.27 -22.77 5.82
C SER A 55 -2.55 -21.45 6.00
N LEU A 56 -1.44 -21.45 6.76
CA LEU A 56 -0.66 -20.24 7.02
C LEU A 56 0.02 -19.73 5.75
N VAL A 57 0.57 -20.61 4.93
CA VAL A 57 1.21 -20.22 3.67
C VAL A 57 0.18 -19.60 2.73
N THR A 58 -1.00 -20.20 2.63
CA THR A 58 -2.09 -19.64 1.82
C THR A 58 -2.47 -18.24 2.30
N SER A 59 -2.60 -18.05 3.62
CA SER A 59 -2.95 -16.75 4.19
C SER A 59 -1.89 -15.69 3.90
N THR A 60 -0.60 -16.04 4.00
CA THR A 60 0.48 -15.10 3.70
C THR A 60 0.53 -14.76 2.21
N GLU A 61 0.24 -15.71 1.33
CA GLU A 61 0.16 -15.46 -0.12
C GLU A 61 -0.97 -14.49 -0.45
N GLU A 62 -2.13 -14.65 0.18
CA GLU A 62 -3.25 -13.74 0.01
C GLU A 62 -2.91 -12.33 0.46
N MET A 63 -2.22 -12.19 1.61
CA MET A 63 -1.77 -10.90 2.09
C MET A 63 -0.76 -10.25 1.13
N GLN A 64 0.17 -11.04 0.59
CA GLN A 64 1.14 -10.53 -0.38
C GLN A 64 0.45 -10.05 -1.65
N GLN A 65 -0.57 -10.76 -2.12
CA GLN A 65 -1.36 -10.34 -3.29
C GLN A 65 -2.09 -9.02 -3.03
N MET A 66 -2.63 -8.83 -1.83
CA MET A 66 -3.29 -7.58 -1.46
C MET A 66 -2.31 -6.41 -1.44
N VAL A 67 -1.11 -6.63 -0.90
CA VAL A 67 -0.06 -5.62 -0.87
C VAL A 67 0.37 -5.26 -2.29
N GLU A 68 0.58 -6.25 -3.15
CA GLU A 68 0.96 -5.99 -4.54
C GLU A 68 -0.13 -5.24 -5.31
N ALA A 69 -1.40 -5.60 -5.08
CA ALA A 69 -2.52 -4.89 -5.70
C ALA A 69 -2.56 -3.43 -5.25
N THR A 70 -2.29 -3.16 -3.98
CA THR A 70 -2.23 -1.80 -3.45
C THR A 70 -1.09 -1.01 -4.10
N LEU A 71 0.07 -1.63 -4.26
CA LEU A 71 1.22 -1.00 -4.93
C LEU A 71 0.90 -0.67 -6.39
N ASP A 72 0.29 -1.61 -7.10
CA ASP A 72 -0.08 -1.41 -8.50
C ASP A 72 -1.09 -0.28 -8.65
N TYR A 73 -2.07 -0.22 -7.75
CA TYR A 73 -3.05 0.86 -7.73
C TYR A 73 -2.36 2.22 -7.52
N ALA A 74 -1.47 2.30 -6.53
CA ALA A 74 -0.76 3.53 -6.21
C ALA A 74 0.11 3.98 -7.38
N LYS A 75 0.83 3.07 -8.03
CA LYS A 75 1.64 3.37 -9.21
C LYS A 75 0.80 3.84 -10.39
N GLY A 76 -0.35 3.21 -10.61
CA GLY A 76 -1.26 3.59 -11.67
C GLY A 76 -1.79 5.01 -11.49
N VAL A 77 -2.11 5.41 -10.26
CA VAL A 77 -2.57 6.76 -9.96
C VAL A 77 -1.46 7.78 -10.18
N GLU A 78 -0.22 7.45 -9.80
CA GLU A 78 0.92 8.35 -9.97
C GLU A 78 1.29 8.56 -11.44
N GLN A 79 1.03 7.58 -12.30
CA GLN A 79 1.37 7.65 -13.72
C GLN A 79 0.37 8.45 -14.55
N HIS A 80 -0.71 8.90 -13.98
CA HIS A 80 -1.68 9.79 -14.62
C HIS A 80 -1.41 11.23 -14.24
#